data_28fee629db97722eaa0e566028821216
#
_entry.id   28fee629db97722eaa0e566028821216
#
_cell.length_a   1.000
_cell.length_b   1.000
_cell.length_c   1.000
_cell.angle_alpha   90.00
_cell.angle_beta   90.00
_cell.angle_gamma   90.00
#
_symmetry.space_group_name_H-M   'P 1'
#
loop_
_entity.id
_entity.type
_entity.pdbx_description
1 polymer ?
#
loop_
_entity_poly.entity_id
_entity_poly.type
_entity_poly.pdbx_seq_one_letter_code
_entity_poly.pdbx_strand_id
1 'polypeptide(L)'
;MAIVSPKLAILSLALGLAVAATPGRAQEQGRIAQDQPALSLDLNALEQVGQACRLVFVATNATGAAIDEMSLETVLFNTGGTVDRFALFDFQSLPRGKTRVRQFDLPDISCADIGRVLVNGAASCKGPSLKGSECMDLLGLKSSSKTEIVG
;
A
#
# COMPACT_ATOMS: atom_id res chain seq x y z
N MET A 1 2.39 92.74 34.77
CA MET A 1 1.39 92.09 33.94
C MET A 1 1.88 90.64 33.66
N ALA A 2 1.44 89.70 34.44
CA ALA A 2 1.86 88.28 34.33
C ALA A 2 0.71 87.50 33.77
N ILE A 3 0.97 86.75 32.74
CA ILE A 3 0.01 85.82 32.15
C ILE A 3 0.56 84.40 32.41
N VAL A 4 -0.16 83.65 33.20
CA VAL A 4 0.13 82.25 33.55
C VAL A 4 -0.55 81.38 32.52
N SER A 5 0.22 80.51 31.85
CA SER A 5 -0.31 79.47 30.99
C SER A 5 -0.36 78.14 31.73
N PRO A 6 -1.44 77.37 31.68
CA PRO A 6 -1.48 76.02 32.25
C PRO A 6 -0.98 74.95 31.23
N LYS A 7 -0.13 74.08 31.74
CA LYS A 7 0.37 72.88 31.01
C LYS A 7 -0.72 71.79 30.95
N LEU A 8 -1.12 71.45 29.73
CA LEU A 8 -2.01 70.34 29.49
C LEU A 8 -1.19 69.03 29.45
N ALA A 9 -1.43 68.12 30.39
CA ALA A 9 -0.82 66.80 30.38
C ALA A 9 -1.67 65.87 29.53
N ILE A 10 -1.11 65.36 28.43
CA ILE A 10 -1.75 64.37 27.58
C ILE A 10 -1.34 62.99 28.09
N LEU A 11 -2.31 62.27 28.66
CA LEU A 11 -2.18 60.88 29.09
C LEU A 11 -2.38 59.97 27.88
N SER A 12 -1.30 59.40 27.34
CA SER A 12 -1.34 58.45 26.23
C SER A 12 -1.67 57.05 26.76
N LEU A 13 -2.87 56.60 26.49
CA LEU A 13 -3.32 55.25 26.75
C LEU A 13 -2.84 54.32 25.62
N ALA A 14 -1.77 53.53 25.85
CA ALA A 14 -1.29 52.55 24.93
C ALA A 14 -2.17 51.27 25.03
N LEU A 15 -3.03 51.07 24.02
CA LEU A 15 -3.84 49.85 23.90
C LEU A 15 -2.97 48.75 23.26
N GLY A 16 -2.43 47.84 24.08
CA GLY A 16 -1.67 46.69 23.62
C GLY A 16 -2.58 45.65 22.95
N LEU A 17 -2.46 45.51 21.62
CA LEU A 17 -3.10 44.41 20.88
C LEU A 17 -2.30 43.12 21.18
N ALA A 18 -2.84 42.22 22.00
CA ALA A 18 -2.32 40.88 22.14
C ALA A 18 -2.71 40.04 20.92
N VAL A 19 -1.76 39.79 20.03
CA VAL A 19 -1.91 38.84 18.94
C VAL A 19 -1.80 37.42 19.54
N ALA A 20 -2.92 36.75 19.70
CA ALA A 20 -2.95 35.32 20.05
C ALA A 20 -2.46 34.53 18.84
N ALA A 21 -1.24 34.01 18.91
CA ALA A 21 -0.72 33.04 17.96
C ALA A 21 -1.46 31.71 18.15
N THR A 22 -2.32 31.35 17.19
CA THR A 22 -2.91 30.02 17.13
C THR A 22 -1.82 29.02 16.71
N PRO A 23 -1.59 27.91 17.45
CA PRO A 23 -0.66 26.88 16.98
C PRO A 23 -1.22 26.24 15.75
N GLY A 24 -0.52 26.42 14.62
CA GLY A 24 -0.87 25.84 13.34
C GLY A 24 -0.88 24.30 13.42
N ARG A 25 -1.98 23.70 13.00
CA ARG A 25 -2.11 22.27 12.74
C ARG A 25 -1.24 21.89 11.53
N ALA A 26 0.03 21.64 11.74
CA ALA A 26 0.98 21.20 10.70
C ALA A 26 1.56 19.79 10.94
N GLN A 27 0.84 18.89 11.62
CA GLN A 27 1.37 17.57 11.97
C GLN A 27 0.52 16.37 11.54
N GLU A 28 -0.50 16.55 10.73
CA GLU A 28 -1.36 15.42 10.32
C GLU A 28 -1.03 14.81 8.96
N GLN A 29 -0.16 15.41 8.15
CA GLN A 29 0.21 14.88 6.82
C GLN A 29 1.35 13.86 6.81
N GLY A 30 2.02 13.62 7.94
CA GLY A 30 3.17 12.70 8.00
C GLY A 30 2.87 11.25 8.41
N ARG A 31 1.64 10.93 8.85
CA ARG A 31 1.33 9.62 9.42
C ARG A 31 0.70 8.60 8.47
N ILE A 32 0.18 9.03 7.35
CA ILE A 32 -0.52 8.13 6.40
C ILE A 32 0.47 7.31 5.53
N ALA A 33 1.74 7.73 5.45
CA ALA A 33 2.74 7.05 4.62
C ALA A 33 3.41 5.84 5.29
N GLN A 34 3.17 5.56 6.58
CA GLN A 34 3.87 4.51 7.33
C GLN A 34 3.10 3.19 7.47
N ASP A 35 1.84 3.13 7.06
CA ASP A 35 1.01 1.91 7.14
C ASP A 35 0.90 1.13 5.81
N GLN A 36 1.59 1.58 4.77
CA GLN A 36 1.62 0.83 3.50
C GLN A 36 2.72 -0.22 3.57
N PRO A 37 2.40 -1.49 3.28
CA PRO A 37 3.42 -2.54 3.25
C PRO A 37 4.49 -2.19 2.23
N ALA A 38 5.75 -2.49 2.56
CA ALA A 38 6.89 -2.18 1.72
C ALA A 38 6.85 -2.91 0.37
N LEU A 39 6.22 -4.08 0.35
CA LEU A 39 5.86 -4.84 -0.85
C LEU A 39 4.36 -5.09 -0.81
N SER A 40 3.60 -4.64 -1.81
CA SER A 40 2.16 -4.87 -1.86
C SER A 40 1.75 -5.66 -3.09
N LEU A 41 0.82 -6.58 -2.89
CA LEU A 41 0.22 -7.40 -3.92
C LEU A 41 -1.30 -7.29 -3.86
N ASP A 42 -1.89 -6.80 -4.93
CA ASP A 42 -3.33 -6.65 -5.08
C ASP A 42 -3.84 -7.67 -6.11
N LEU A 43 -4.74 -8.56 -5.70
CA LEU A 43 -5.54 -9.36 -6.62
C LEU A 43 -6.61 -8.44 -7.24
N ASN A 44 -6.24 -7.82 -8.36
CA ASN A 44 -7.00 -6.72 -8.94
C ASN A 44 -8.26 -7.19 -9.67
N ALA A 45 -8.15 -8.25 -10.46
CA ALA A 45 -9.27 -8.79 -11.22
C ALA A 45 -9.12 -10.30 -11.46
N LEU A 46 -10.25 -10.96 -11.69
CA LEU A 46 -10.36 -12.27 -12.30
C LEU A 46 -11.15 -12.13 -13.59
N GLU A 47 -10.60 -12.62 -14.70
CA GLU A 47 -11.17 -12.50 -16.04
C GLU A 47 -11.35 -13.88 -16.66
N GLN A 48 -12.57 -14.23 -17.08
CA GLN A 48 -12.80 -15.48 -17.79
C GLN A 48 -12.28 -15.37 -19.22
N VAL A 49 -11.32 -16.21 -19.60
CA VAL A 49 -10.71 -16.25 -20.92
C VAL A 49 -10.89 -17.66 -21.50
N GLY A 50 -11.94 -17.86 -22.25
CA GLY A 50 -12.32 -19.20 -22.72
C GLY A 50 -12.57 -20.16 -21.54
N GLN A 51 -11.81 -21.25 -21.46
CA GLN A 51 -11.88 -22.22 -20.38
C GLN A 51 -10.89 -21.94 -19.23
N ALA A 52 -10.12 -20.84 -19.33
CA ALA A 52 -9.17 -20.46 -18.30
C ALA A 52 -9.67 -19.25 -17.49
N CYS A 53 -9.31 -19.21 -16.22
CA CYS A 53 -9.45 -18.00 -15.41
C CYS A 53 -8.12 -17.27 -15.36
N ARG A 54 -8.10 -16.02 -15.82
CA ARG A 54 -6.96 -15.11 -15.73
C ARG A 54 -7.03 -14.35 -14.42
N LEU A 55 -6.00 -14.50 -13.59
CA LEU A 55 -5.80 -13.70 -12.40
C LEU A 55 -4.90 -12.52 -12.77
N VAL A 56 -5.37 -11.30 -12.47
CA VAL A 56 -4.62 -10.06 -12.71
C VAL A 56 -4.15 -9.53 -11.36
N PHE A 57 -2.83 -9.37 -11.22
CA PHE A 57 -2.20 -8.83 -10.02
C PHE A 57 -1.54 -7.49 -10.29
N VAL A 58 -1.64 -6.59 -9.32
CA VAL A 58 -0.87 -5.35 -9.26
C VAL A 58 0.13 -5.46 -8.12
N ALA A 59 1.42 -5.55 -8.45
CA ALA A 59 2.51 -5.64 -7.50
C ALA A 59 3.26 -4.31 -7.42
N THR A 60 3.44 -3.76 -6.22
CA THR A 60 4.16 -2.50 -5.99
C THR A 60 5.32 -2.74 -5.03
N ASN A 61 6.53 -2.39 -5.48
CA ASN A 61 7.74 -2.51 -4.68
C ASN A 61 8.16 -1.15 -4.10
N ALA A 62 7.90 -0.93 -2.82
CA ALA A 62 8.35 0.23 -2.05
C ALA A 62 9.43 -0.13 -1.01
N THR A 63 10.12 -1.29 -1.13
CA THR A 63 11.12 -1.77 -0.17
C THR A 63 12.41 -0.95 -0.14
N GLY A 64 12.59 0.00 -1.06
CA GLY A 64 13.84 0.76 -1.18
C GLY A 64 14.93 0.07 -2.01
N ALA A 65 14.79 -1.22 -2.33
CA ALA A 65 15.70 -2.01 -3.17
C ALA A 65 14.95 -2.67 -4.35
N ALA A 66 15.68 -3.09 -5.38
CA ALA A 66 15.10 -3.91 -6.44
C ALA A 66 14.86 -5.34 -5.93
N ILE A 67 13.81 -5.97 -6.40
CA ILE A 67 13.59 -7.41 -6.30
C ILE A 67 13.86 -7.97 -7.69
N ASP A 68 14.91 -8.79 -7.81
CA ASP A 68 15.36 -9.31 -9.10
C ASP A 68 14.52 -10.51 -9.54
N GLU A 69 14.02 -11.28 -8.58
CA GLU A 69 13.17 -12.44 -8.82
C GLU A 69 12.21 -12.63 -7.65
N MET A 70 10.92 -12.79 -7.95
CA MET A 70 9.88 -13.14 -6.99
C MET A 70 8.93 -14.16 -7.59
N SER A 71 8.85 -15.33 -6.96
CA SER A 71 7.84 -16.35 -7.28
C SER A 71 7.13 -16.76 -6.00
N LEU A 72 5.80 -16.84 -6.06
CA LEU A 72 4.96 -17.17 -4.91
C LEU A 72 4.28 -18.53 -5.13
N GLU A 73 4.38 -19.37 -4.11
CA GLU A 73 3.56 -20.58 -4.00
C GLU A 73 2.17 -20.20 -3.54
N THR A 74 1.16 -20.61 -4.29
CA THR A 74 -0.22 -20.27 -3.97
C THR A 74 -1.10 -21.51 -3.94
N VAL A 75 -2.16 -21.42 -3.15
CA VAL A 75 -3.21 -22.44 -3.06
C VAL A 75 -4.53 -21.79 -3.39
N LEU A 76 -5.24 -22.33 -4.37
CA LEU A 76 -6.57 -21.90 -4.73
C LEU A 76 -7.61 -22.76 -4.02
N PHE A 77 -8.59 -22.10 -3.44
CA PHE A 77 -9.75 -22.73 -2.83
C PHE A 77 -10.98 -22.45 -3.68
N ASN A 78 -11.81 -23.43 -3.83
CA ASN A 78 -13.11 -23.25 -4.45
C ASN A 78 -14.08 -22.49 -3.53
N THR A 79 -15.25 -22.13 -4.04
CA THR A 79 -16.30 -21.43 -3.27
C THR A 79 -16.84 -22.22 -2.09
N GLY A 80 -16.64 -23.54 -2.06
CA GLY A 80 -16.94 -24.41 -0.92
C GLY A 80 -15.86 -24.43 0.15
N GLY A 81 -14.74 -23.73 -0.03
CA GLY A 81 -13.61 -23.68 0.91
C GLY A 81 -12.67 -24.88 0.83
N THR A 82 -12.81 -25.74 -0.18
CA THR A 82 -11.92 -26.89 -0.41
C THR A 82 -10.77 -26.48 -1.33
N VAL A 83 -9.58 -27.02 -1.10
CA VAL A 83 -8.43 -26.84 -2.00
C VAL A 83 -8.78 -27.37 -3.39
N ASP A 84 -8.65 -26.52 -4.39
CA ASP A 84 -8.79 -26.88 -5.78
C ASP A 84 -7.42 -27.29 -6.36
N ARG A 85 -6.45 -26.38 -6.30
CA ARG A 85 -5.11 -26.62 -6.85
C ARG A 85 -4.03 -25.77 -6.20
N PHE A 86 -2.79 -26.20 -6.43
CA PHE A 86 -1.60 -25.41 -6.17
C PHE A 86 -1.15 -24.72 -7.46
N ALA A 87 -0.63 -23.50 -7.35
CA ALA A 87 -0.05 -22.77 -8.48
C ALA A 87 1.21 -22.03 -8.04
N LEU A 88 2.14 -21.89 -8.99
CA LEU A 88 3.32 -21.05 -8.82
C LEU A 88 3.14 -19.81 -9.68
N PHE A 89 3.14 -18.63 -9.06
CA PHE A 89 3.04 -17.36 -9.77
C PHE A 89 4.40 -16.66 -9.79
N ASP A 90 4.99 -16.57 -10.99
CA ASP A 90 6.26 -15.89 -11.22
C ASP A 90 6.03 -14.42 -11.53
N PHE A 91 6.27 -13.57 -10.54
CA PHE A 91 6.18 -12.12 -10.67
C PHE A 91 7.41 -11.50 -11.35
N GLN A 92 8.45 -12.31 -11.62
CA GLN A 92 9.70 -11.86 -12.21
C GLN A 92 10.37 -10.75 -11.39
N SER A 93 10.98 -9.77 -12.07
CA SER A 93 11.58 -8.63 -11.38
C SER A 93 10.56 -7.55 -11.04
N LEU A 94 10.74 -6.97 -9.84
CA LEU A 94 9.99 -5.81 -9.37
C LEU A 94 11.00 -4.69 -9.04
N PRO A 95 11.28 -3.78 -9.98
CA PRO A 95 12.24 -2.70 -9.75
C PRO A 95 11.81 -1.78 -8.61
N ARG A 96 12.79 -1.21 -7.91
CA ARG A 96 12.57 -0.28 -6.79
C ARG A 96 11.60 0.84 -7.16
N GLY A 97 10.62 1.10 -6.31
CA GLY A 97 9.63 2.19 -6.45
C GLY A 97 8.71 2.04 -7.66
N LYS A 98 8.59 0.84 -8.22
CA LYS A 98 7.75 0.61 -9.40
C LYS A 98 6.57 -0.31 -9.09
N THR A 99 5.50 -0.08 -9.82
CA THR A 99 4.34 -0.96 -9.91
C THR A 99 4.43 -1.79 -11.18
N ARG A 100 4.05 -3.06 -11.09
CA ARG A 100 3.96 -4.02 -12.20
C ARG A 100 2.61 -4.70 -12.19
N VAL A 101 2.04 -4.89 -13.36
CA VAL A 101 0.88 -5.77 -13.55
C VAL A 101 1.39 -7.11 -14.03
N ARG A 102 0.88 -8.20 -13.44
CA ARG A 102 1.17 -9.58 -13.84
C ARG A 102 -0.14 -10.32 -14.02
N GLN A 103 -0.17 -11.19 -15.02
CA GLN A 103 -1.33 -11.98 -15.35
C GLN A 103 -0.94 -13.45 -15.38
N PHE A 104 -1.81 -14.29 -14.82
CA PHE A 104 -1.61 -15.73 -14.78
C PHE A 104 -2.89 -16.42 -15.22
N ASP A 105 -2.81 -17.21 -16.28
CA ASP A 105 -3.93 -17.98 -16.79
C ASP A 105 -3.94 -19.36 -16.13
N LEU A 106 -5.03 -19.64 -15.43
CA LEU A 106 -5.29 -20.95 -14.83
C LEU A 106 -6.20 -21.73 -15.79
N PRO A 107 -5.68 -22.78 -16.44
CA PRO A 107 -6.49 -23.55 -17.37
C PRO A 107 -7.55 -24.38 -16.64
N ASP A 108 -8.63 -24.69 -17.35
CA ASP A 108 -9.67 -25.61 -16.94
C ASP A 108 -10.32 -25.27 -15.59
N ILE A 109 -10.54 -23.98 -15.34
CA ILE A 109 -11.26 -23.47 -14.19
C ILE A 109 -12.11 -22.27 -14.56
N SER A 110 -13.33 -22.20 -14.03
CA SER A 110 -14.14 -20.99 -14.08
C SER A 110 -13.70 -20.00 -13.01
N CYS A 111 -13.61 -18.71 -13.34
CA CYS A 111 -13.32 -17.68 -12.35
C CYS A 111 -14.37 -17.63 -11.23
N ALA A 112 -15.62 -18.00 -11.54
CA ALA A 112 -16.70 -18.05 -10.56
C ALA A 112 -16.50 -19.15 -9.49
N ASP A 113 -15.68 -20.16 -9.78
CA ASP A 113 -15.42 -21.27 -8.86
C ASP A 113 -14.27 -20.97 -7.89
N ILE A 114 -13.50 -19.91 -8.13
CA ILE A 114 -12.40 -19.51 -7.25
C ILE A 114 -12.95 -18.66 -6.10
N GLY A 115 -13.00 -19.22 -4.90
CA GLY A 115 -13.47 -18.56 -3.70
C GLY A 115 -12.39 -17.76 -2.99
N ARG A 116 -11.15 -18.27 -2.96
CA ARG A 116 -10.03 -17.65 -2.26
C ARG A 116 -8.67 -18.07 -2.84
N VAL A 117 -7.69 -17.16 -2.77
CA VAL A 117 -6.29 -17.40 -3.09
C VAL A 117 -5.46 -17.25 -1.81
N LEU A 118 -4.74 -18.29 -1.40
CA LEU A 118 -3.79 -18.25 -0.30
C LEU A 118 -2.37 -18.12 -0.87
N VAL A 119 -1.62 -17.12 -0.45
CA VAL A 119 -0.17 -17.04 -0.67
C VAL A 119 0.49 -17.88 0.42
N ASN A 120 0.92 -19.09 0.06
CA ASN A 120 1.43 -20.08 1.00
C ASN A 120 2.90 -19.84 1.35
N GLY A 121 3.66 -19.19 0.49
CA GLY A 121 5.07 -18.89 0.69
C GLY A 121 5.73 -18.33 -0.56
N ALA A 122 7.00 -17.99 -0.43
CA ALA A 122 7.83 -17.59 -1.56
C ALA A 122 8.71 -18.77 -2.00
N ALA A 123 8.54 -19.23 -3.23
CA ALA A 123 9.45 -20.21 -3.86
C ALA A 123 10.78 -19.52 -4.23
N SER A 124 10.73 -18.25 -4.58
CA SER A 124 11.91 -17.43 -4.87
C SER A 124 11.68 -16.00 -4.43
N CYS A 125 12.70 -15.42 -3.79
CA CYS A 125 12.75 -14.02 -3.41
C CYS A 125 14.23 -13.59 -3.43
N LYS A 126 14.67 -12.92 -4.50
CA LYS A 126 16.06 -12.54 -4.69
C LYS A 126 16.19 -11.05 -4.97
N GLY A 127 17.17 -10.42 -4.39
CA GLY A 127 17.53 -9.02 -4.61
C GLY A 127 18.76 -8.64 -3.79
N PRO A 128 19.38 -7.47 -4.04
CA PRO A 128 20.62 -7.07 -3.39
C PRO A 128 20.55 -7.01 -1.86
N SER A 129 19.35 -6.73 -1.33
CA SER A 129 19.09 -6.56 0.11
C SER A 129 18.09 -7.57 0.67
N LEU A 130 17.69 -8.58 -0.12
CA LEU A 130 16.69 -9.57 0.27
C LEU A 130 17.29 -10.97 0.31
N LYS A 131 16.93 -11.73 1.31
CA LYS A 131 17.37 -13.12 1.51
C LYS A 131 16.17 -14.03 1.83
N GLY A 132 16.01 -15.07 1.00
CA GLY A 132 15.07 -16.15 1.30
C GLY A 132 13.62 -15.71 1.48
N SER A 133 13.08 -15.85 2.69
CA SER A 133 11.67 -15.58 3.02
C SER A 133 11.33 -14.10 3.27
N GLU A 134 12.31 -13.19 3.24
CA GLU A 134 12.07 -11.76 3.60
C GLU A 134 10.99 -11.10 2.75
N CYS A 135 10.73 -11.56 1.51
CA CYS A 135 9.60 -11.06 0.72
C CYS A 135 8.27 -11.29 1.44
N MET A 136 8.10 -12.41 2.12
CA MET A 136 6.86 -12.72 2.84
C MET A 136 6.65 -11.79 4.03
N ASP A 137 7.72 -11.46 4.75
CA ASP A 137 7.66 -10.56 5.92
C ASP A 137 7.31 -9.12 5.53
N LEU A 138 7.64 -8.73 4.29
CA LEU A 138 7.38 -7.39 3.74
C LEU A 138 6.07 -7.31 2.96
N LEU A 139 5.45 -8.46 2.66
CA LEU A 139 4.34 -8.58 1.73
C LEU A 139 3.01 -8.22 2.40
N GLY A 140 2.39 -7.15 1.93
CA GLY A 140 1.00 -6.84 2.23
C GLY A 140 0.09 -7.31 1.10
N LEU A 141 -0.96 -8.03 1.46
CA LEU A 141 -1.95 -8.58 0.53
C LEU A 141 -3.25 -7.77 0.59
N LYS A 142 -3.84 -7.53 -0.57
CA LYS A 142 -5.19 -6.97 -0.68
C LYS A 142 -5.88 -7.51 -1.91
N SER A 143 -7.20 -7.43 -1.95
CA SER A 143 -7.98 -7.75 -3.13
C SER A 143 -8.89 -6.57 -3.50
N SER A 144 -8.79 -6.11 -4.74
CA SER A 144 -9.75 -5.22 -5.38
C SER A 144 -10.85 -6.00 -6.13
N SER A 145 -10.68 -7.32 -6.25
CA SER A 145 -11.68 -8.24 -6.82
C SER A 145 -12.67 -8.73 -5.76
N LYS A 146 -13.63 -9.59 -6.17
CA LYS A 146 -14.55 -10.26 -5.24
C LYS A 146 -13.93 -11.48 -4.57
N THR A 147 -12.85 -12.02 -5.11
CA THR A 147 -12.12 -13.18 -4.58
C THR A 147 -11.12 -12.71 -3.53
N GLU A 148 -11.17 -13.31 -2.35
CA GLU A 148 -10.25 -12.99 -1.26
C GLU A 148 -8.82 -13.45 -1.58
N ILE A 149 -7.81 -12.68 -1.15
CA ILE A 149 -6.41 -13.10 -1.09
C ILE A 149 -5.91 -13.01 0.34
N VAL A 150 -5.24 -14.04 0.82
CA VAL A 150 -4.69 -14.17 2.18
C VAL A 150 -3.29 -14.77 2.14
N GLY A 151 -2.52 -14.62 3.23
CA GLY A 151 -1.19 -15.18 3.41
C GLY A 151 -0.74 -15.21 4.85
#